data_b21d8a5601827b0e0dcb5b12cbff1c8a
#
_entry.id   b21d8a5601827b0e0dcb5b12cbff1c8a
#
_cell.length_a   1.000
_cell.length_b   1.000
_cell.length_c   1.000
_cell.angle_alpha   90.00
_cell.angle_beta   90.00
_cell.angle_gamma   90.00
#
_symmetry.space_group_name_H-M   'P 1'
#
loop_
_entity.id
_entity.type
_entity.pdbx_description
1 polymer ?
#
loop_
_entity_poly.entity_id
_entity_poly.type
_entity_poly.pdbx_seq_one_letter_code
_entity_poly.pdbx_strand_id
1 'polypeptide(L)'
;MSRRSAGLGALLLAAVLVVAGCSSSEPARLDTAGATTDQPLLTAEPTADATFEPLDDEQATVGELADGFPSDLVPLPGDADILVSSAVPSADGAFTDISLNLRTTLSAEDLMASLGTSLTGAGFTQSPVASPPAGVAAQSTFARGAGEVVTVAVLDRDGVRTLTLGGRIAVA
;
A
#
# COMPACT_ATOMS: atom_id res chain seq x y z
N MET A 1 -54.49 -33.90 -0.99
CA MET A 1 -53.87 -35.14 -0.51
C MET A 1 -52.48 -34.74 -0.01
N SER A 2 -52.35 -34.37 1.28
CA SER A 2 -52.11 -35.22 2.45
C SER A 2 -50.75 -35.92 2.44
N ARG A 3 -49.81 -35.45 3.25
CA ARG A 3 -49.20 -36.00 4.45
C ARG A 3 -48.00 -35.19 4.84
N ARG A 4 -47.98 -34.46 5.82
CA ARG A 4 -47.60 -34.50 7.24
C ARG A 4 -46.64 -35.66 7.62
N SER A 5 -45.42 -35.29 8.03
CA SER A 5 -44.71 -36.03 9.07
C SER A 5 -43.80 -35.10 9.86
N ALA A 6 -44.14 -34.92 11.09
CA ALA A 6 -43.39 -34.34 12.17
C ALA A 6 -42.31 -35.33 12.62
N GLY A 7 -41.15 -34.84 12.98
CA GLY A 7 -40.08 -35.58 13.64
C GLY A 7 -39.46 -34.73 14.73
N LEU A 8 -39.94 -34.96 15.94
CA LEU A 8 -39.50 -34.40 17.21
C LEU A 8 -38.30 -35.24 17.72
N GLY A 9 -37.29 -34.60 18.26
CA GLY A 9 -36.18 -35.23 18.97
C GLY A 9 -35.18 -34.12 19.32
N ALA A 10 -35.26 -33.49 20.38
CA ALA A 10 -34.98 -33.78 21.79
C ALA A 10 -33.47 -33.90 22.08
N LEU A 11 -33.00 -32.86 22.81
CA LEU A 11 -32.11 -32.83 23.97
C LEU A 11 -30.67 -33.32 23.87
N LEU A 12 -29.76 -32.42 24.28
CA LEU A 12 -28.76 -32.48 25.37
C LEU A 12 -27.74 -31.36 25.10
N LEU A 13 -27.68 -30.28 25.83
CA LEU A 13 -27.14 -30.02 27.18
C LEU A 13 -25.69 -30.47 27.38
N ALA A 14 -24.76 -29.51 27.33
CA ALA A 14 -23.53 -29.41 28.09
C ALA A 14 -22.91 -28.06 27.74
N ALA A 15 -22.99 -27.01 28.50
CA ALA A 15 -22.25 -26.71 29.74
C ALA A 15 -20.79 -26.32 29.48
N VAL A 16 -20.54 -24.97 29.55
CA VAL A 16 -19.54 -24.30 30.38
C VAL A 16 -18.07 -24.54 30.06
N LEU A 17 -17.37 -23.50 29.67
CA LEU A 17 -16.28 -22.94 30.49
C LEU A 17 -15.85 -21.58 29.95
N VAL A 18 -16.16 -20.58 30.74
CA VAL A 18 -15.57 -19.24 30.70
C VAL A 18 -14.15 -19.35 31.19
N VAL A 19 -13.17 -18.97 30.36
CA VAL A 19 -11.85 -18.60 30.86
C VAL A 19 -11.59 -17.17 30.43
N ALA A 20 -11.91 -16.26 31.32
CA ALA A 20 -11.42 -14.91 31.32
C ALA A 20 -9.92 -14.95 31.66
N GLY A 21 -9.10 -14.83 30.66
CA GLY A 21 -7.66 -14.62 30.79
C GLY A 21 -7.33 -13.18 30.44
N CYS A 22 -7.56 -12.25 31.36
CA CYS A 22 -6.87 -10.96 31.33
C CYS A 22 -5.41 -11.19 31.71
N SER A 23 -4.54 -11.34 30.74
CA SER A 23 -3.10 -11.23 30.93
C SER A 23 -2.74 -9.76 30.76
N SER A 24 -2.68 -9.02 31.86
CA SER A 24 -2.01 -7.75 31.96
C SER A 24 -0.51 -8.03 31.77
N SER A 25 0.05 -7.62 30.63
CA SER A 25 1.49 -7.60 30.42
C SER A 25 2.08 -6.48 31.28
N GLU A 26 2.57 -6.84 32.45
CA GLU A 26 3.48 -5.98 33.19
C GLU A 26 4.81 -5.89 32.44
N PRO A 27 5.41 -4.71 32.31
CA PRO A 27 6.75 -4.60 31.74
C PRO A 27 7.74 -5.31 32.67
N ALA A 28 8.49 -6.26 32.10
CA ALA A 28 9.53 -6.97 32.81
C ALA A 28 10.56 -5.97 33.38
N ARG A 29 10.63 -5.88 34.69
CA ARG A 29 11.73 -5.24 35.38
C ARG A 29 12.90 -6.20 35.31
N LEU A 30 13.97 -5.80 34.67
CA LEU A 30 15.27 -6.48 34.72
C LEU A 30 15.83 -6.27 36.11
N ASP A 31 15.72 -7.29 36.97
CA ASP A 31 16.50 -7.38 38.20
C ASP A 31 17.95 -7.61 37.83
N THR A 32 18.79 -6.61 38.08
CA THR A 32 20.23 -6.69 37.97
C THR A 32 20.78 -7.41 39.19
N ALA A 33 20.96 -8.72 39.09
CA ALA A 33 21.78 -9.47 40.04
C ALA A 33 22.55 -10.57 39.30
N GLY A 34 23.80 -10.29 38.99
CA GLY A 34 24.93 -11.20 39.04
C GLY A 34 24.93 -12.42 38.11
N ALA A 35 25.44 -12.26 36.89
CA ALA A 35 26.20 -13.32 36.22
C ALA A 35 27.25 -12.68 35.31
N THR A 36 28.48 -12.77 35.77
CA THR A 36 29.67 -12.51 34.98
C THR A 36 29.77 -13.57 33.89
N THR A 37 29.46 -13.24 32.67
CA THR A 37 29.87 -14.01 31.50
C THR A 37 30.35 -13.01 30.48
N ASP A 38 31.67 -13.05 30.31
CA ASP A 38 32.44 -12.30 29.33
C ASP A 38 31.95 -12.71 27.92
N GLN A 39 30.93 -12.04 27.42
CA GLN A 39 30.60 -12.01 26.00
C GLN A 39 30.96 -10.62 25.52
N PRO A 40 31.76 -10.47 24.44
CA PRO A 40 31.98 -9.17 23.86
C PRO A 40 30.65 -8.67 23.37
N LEU A 41 30.09 -7.64 24.01
CA LEU A 41 29.05 -6.82 23.45
C LEU A 41 29.58 -6.33 22.10
N LEU A 42 29.00 -6.87 21.02
CA LEU A 42 29.07 -6.18 19.76
C LEU A 42 28.26 -4.90 19.96
N THR A 43 28.96 -3.87 20.42
CA THR A 43 28.47 -2.50 20.31
C THR A 43 28.37 -2.24 18.81
N ALA A 44 27.22 -2.50 18.25
CA ALA A 44 26.86 -1.88 16.99
C ALA A 44 26.80 -0.39 17.28
N GLU A 45 27.90 0.30 17.02
CA GLU A 45 27.87 1.75 16.90
C GLU A 45 26.77 2.05 15.90
N PRO A 46 25.77 2.92 16.25
CA PRO A 46 24.87 3.43 15.24
C PRO A 46 25.78 4.12 14.22
N THR A 47 25.92 3.53 13.04
CA THR A 47 26.50 4.21 11.89
C THR A 47 25.51 5.31 11.58
N ALA A 48 25.66 6.44 12.27
CA ALA A 48 25.03 7.68 11.89
C ALA A 48 25.79 8.15 10.66
N ASP A 49 25.28 7.77 9.49
CA ASP A 49 25.40 8.51 8.24
C ASP A 49 24.57 7.79 7.16
N ALA A 50 23.29 7.51 7.45
CA ALA A 50 22.34 7.63 6.39
C ALA A 50 22.06 9.14 6.27
N THR A 51 22.94 9.84 5.58
CA THR A 51 22.62 11.15 5.03
C THR A 51 21.47 10.89 4.09
N PHE A 52 20.24 11.14 4.56
CA PHE A 52 19.11 11.34 3.66
C PHE A 52 19.50 12.58 2.87
N GLU A 53 20.02 12.39 1.67
CA GLU A 53 20.06 13.49 0.73
C GLU A 53 18.62 13.92 0.54
N PRO A 54 18.27 15.19 0.82
CA PRO A 54 16.95 15.70 0.50
C PRO A 54 16.73 15.41 -1.01
N LEU A 55 15.58 14.82 -1.36
CA LEU A 55 15.18 14.77 -2.75
C LEU A 55 15.25 16.21 -3.25
N ASP A 56 16.00 16.45 -4.30
CA ASP A 56 16.08 17.77 -4.90
C ASP A 56 14.64 18.25 -5.17
N ASP A 57 14.30 19.44 -4.67
CA ASP A 57 12.95 20.02 -4.79
C ASP A 57 12.49 20.14 -6.26
N GLU A 58 13.42 20.06 -7.21
CA GLU A 58 13.16 20.06 -8.65
C GLU A 58 12.52 18.77 -9.18
N GLN A 59 12.59 17.65 -8.43
CA GLN A 59 12.09 16.35 -8.85
C GLN A 59 10.76 15.96 -8.17
N ALA A 60 10.34 16.72 -7.17
CA ALA A 60 9.08 16.54 -6.46
C ALA A 60 8.35 17.87 -6.32
N THR A 61 7.04 17.88 -6.60
CA THR A 61 6.19 19.06 -6.51
C THR A 61 4.97 18.80 -5.64
N VAL A 62 4.44 19.88 -5.06
CA VAL A 62 3.22 19.90 -4.27
C VAL A 62 2.16 20.71 -5.01
N GLY A 63 0.98 20.14 -5.19
CA GLY A 63 -0.15 20.80 -5.85
C GLY A 63 -0.14 20.72 -7.37
N GLU A 64 0.91 20.22 -7.99
CA GLU A 64 1.06 20.09 -9.43
C GLU A 64 1.85 18.83 -9.82
N LEU A 65 1.89 18.49 -11.11
CA LEU A 65 2.73 17.41 -11.60
C LEU A 65 4.19 17.84 -11.68
N ALA A 66 5.09 16.96 -11.24
CA ALA A 66 6.52 17.14 -11.41
C ALA A 66 6.90 17.13 -12.90
N ASP A 67 7.96 17.88 -13.24
CA ASP A 67 8.50 17.87 -14.57
C ASP A 67 8.95 16.45 -14.96
N GLY A 68 8.61 16.04 -16.18
CA GLY A 68 8.89 14.68 -16.67
C GLY A 68 7.94 13.58 -16.16
N PHE A 69 6.90 13.94 -15.40
CA PHE A 69 5.89 12.96 -15.01
C PHE A 69 5.10 12.46 -16.25
N PRO A 70 4.93 11.13 -16.43
CA PRO A 70 4.34 10.56 -17.64
C PRO A 70 2.81 10.65 -17.65
N SER A 71 2.26 11.85 -17.83
CA SER A 71 0.81 12.11 -17.85
C SER A 71 0.06 11.35 -18.95
N ASP A 72 0.75 10.98 -20.03
CA ASP A 72 0.17 10.17 -21.11
C ASP A 72 -0.11 8.72 -20.67
N LEU A 73 0.70 8.18 -19.75
CA LEU A 73 0.52 6.85 -19.18
C LEU A 73 -0.42 6.86 -17.97
N VAL A 74 -0.43 7.97 -17.24
CA VAL A 74 -1.18 8.13 -15.99
C VAL A 74 -2.20 9.26 -16.16
N PRO A 75 -3.38 8.97 -16.76
CA PRO A 75 -4.42 9.99 -16.96
C PRO A 75 -4.96 10.47 -15.62
N LEU A 76 -5.04 11.79 -15.48
CA LEU A 76 -5.59 12.43 -14.29
C LEU A 76 -7.10 12.62 -14.41
N PRO A 77 -7.87 12.40 -13.32
CA PRO A 77 -9.27 12.84 -13.26
C PRO A 77 -9.38 14.35 -13.45
N GLY A 78 -10.48 14.81 -14.04
CA GLY A 78 -10.69 16.24 -14.29
C GLY A 78 -10.85 17.08 -13.02
N ASP A 79 -11.18 16.43 -11.89
CA ASP A 79 -11.31 17.02 -10.55
C ASP A 79 -10.13 16.67 -9.62
N ALA A 80 -8.99 16.24 -10.20
CA ALA A 80 -7.83 15.83 -9.41
C ALA A 80 -7.24 17.01 -8.64
N ASP A 81 -7.15 16.85 -7.31
CA ASP A 81 -6.36 17.69 -6.42
C ASP A 81 -5.03 16.96 -6.15
N ILE A 82 -3.97 17.40 -6.82
CA ILE A 82 -2.65 16.80 -6.70
C ILE A 82 -2.05 17.21 -5.36
N LEU A 83 -1.75 16.23 -4.50
CA LEU A 83 -1.11 16.48 -3.21
C LEU A 83 0.40 16.57 -3.36
N VAL A 84 0.97 15.57 -4.02
CA VAL A 84 2.41 15.52 -4.31
C VAL A 84 2.66 14.63 -5.52
N SER A 85 3.61 14.99 -6.36
CA SER A 85 4.11 14.13 -7.42
C SER A 85 5.63 14.21 -7.50
N SER A 86 6.26 13.17 -8.06
CA SER A 86 7.70 13.16 -8.36
C SER A 86 7.98 12.34 -9.61
N ALA A 87 9.07 12.73 -10.30
CA ALA A 87 9.61 12.01 -11.44
C ALA A 87 11.14 12.10 -11.37
N VAL A 88 11.78 11.04 -10.89
CA VAL A 88 13.23 10.99 -10.63
C VAL A 88 13.90 10.07 -11.64
N PRO A 89 14.71 10.58 -12.55
CA PRO A 89 15.48 9.75 -13.45
C PRO A 89 16.43 8.81 -12.67
N SER A 90 16.52 7.56 -13.08
CA SER A 90 17.53 6.64 -12.56
C SER A 90 18.95 7.11 -12.94
N ALA A 91 19.95 6.71 -12.15
CA ALA A 91 21.32 7.13 -12.35
C ALA A 91 21.90 6.75 -13.72
N ASP A 92 21.40 5.69 -14.34
CA ASP A 92 21.77 5.23 -15.68
C ASP A 92 20.93 5.86 -16.81
N GLY A 93 19.91 6.64 -16.44
CA GLY A 93 18.99 7.27 -17.38
C GLY A 93 18.04 6.31 -18.10
N ALA A 94 18.03 5.02 -17.73
CA ALA A 94 17.19 4.02 -18.39
C ALA A 94 15.74 4.03 -17.93
N PHE A 95 15.52 4.51 -16.71
CA PHE A 95 14.20 4.54 -16.07
C PHE A 95 13.93 5.87 -15.40
N THR A 96 12.66 6.10 -15.10
CA THR A 96 12.20 7.17 -14.21
C THR A 96 11.41 6.54 -13.09
N ASP A 97 11.77 6.83 -11.85
CA ASP A 97 11.00 6.50 -10.67
C ASP A 97 9.94 7.58 -10.47
N ILE A 98 8.68 7.18 -10.46
CA ILE A 98 7.53 8.08 -10.37
C ILE A 98 6.74 7.86 -9.10
N SER A 99 6.20 8.94 -8.54
CA SER A 99 5.16 8.84 -7.52
C SER A 99 4.09 9.91 -7.74
N LEU A 100 2.86 9.59 -7.32
CA LEU A 100 1.74 10.50 -7.38
C LEU A 100 0.77 10.21 -6.23
N ASN A 101 0.43 11.25 -5.50
CA ASN A 101 -0.69 11.23 -4.57
C ASN A 101 -1.67 12.32 -4.98
N LEU A 102 -2.93 11.95 -5.16
CA LEU A 102 -3.99 12.90 -5.49
C LEU A 102 -5.29 12.56 -4.76
N ARG A 103 -6.17 13.55 -4.64
CA ARG A 103 -7.55 13.38 -4.22
C ARG A 103 -8.49 13.60 -5.39
N THR A 104 -9.64 12.92 -5.36
CA THR A 104 -10.70 13.06 -6.36
C THR A 104 -12.03 12.55 -5.81
N THR A 105 -13.12 12.96 -6.42
CA THR A 105 -14.46 12.41 -6.16
C THR A 105 -14.80 11.23 -7.08
N LEU A 106 -13.98 10.97 -8.10
CA LEU A 106 -14.16 9.83 -9.01
C LEU A 106 -14.12 8.50 -8.24
N SER A 107 -14.96 7.54 -8.58
CA SER A 107 -15.03 6.26 -7.87
C SER A 107 -13.72 5.46 -7.98
N ALA A 108 -13.44 4.60 -6.99
CA ALA A 108 -12.26 3.73 -7.06
C ALA A 108 -12.29 2.81 -8.29
N GLU A 109 -13.48 2.36 -8.70
CA GLU A 109 -13.67 1.53 -9.89
C GLU A 109 -13.32 2.31 -11.17
N ASP A 110 -13.83 3.52 -11.32
CA ASP A 110 -13.55 4.35 -12.50
C ASP A 110 -12.09 4.75 -12.59
N LEU A 111 -11.44 5.07 -11.43
CA LEU A 111 -10.00 5.34 -11.35
C LEU A 111 -9.19 4.14 -11.83
N MET A 112 -9.49 2.95 -11.30
CA MET A 112 -8.78 1.73 -11.69
C MET A 112 -9.05 1.35 -13.14
N ALA A 113 -10.25 1.57 -13.66
CA ALA A 113 -10.60 1.31 -15.07
C ALA A 113 -9.85 2.27 -16.02
N SER A 114 -9.78 3.56 -15.68
CA SER A 114 -9.06 4.56 -16.47
C SER A 114 -7.57 4.24 -16.54
N LEU A 115 -6.93 4.03 -15.38
CA LEU A 115 -5.51 3.66 -15.29
C LEU A 115 -5.23 2.31 -15.95
N GLY A 116 -6.10 1.32 -15.74
CA GLY A 116 -6.00 0.01 -16.36
C GLY A 116 -6.03 0.09 -17.88
N THR A 117 -6.94 0.88 -18.44
CA THR A 117 -7.05 1.09 -19.89
C THR A 117 -5.78 1.74 -20.45
N SER A 118 -5.29 2.81 -19.83
CA SER A 118 -4.09 3.51 -20.27
C SER A 118 -2.85 2.64 -20.20
N LEU A 119 -2.57 2.05 -19.04
CA LEU A 119 -1.36 1.25 -18.81
C LEU A 119 -1.37 -0.04 -19.63
N THR A 120 -2.52 -0.75 -19.73
CA THR A 120 -2.58 -1.95 -20.57
C THR A 120 -2.51 -1.61 -22.06
N GLY A 121 -3.07 -0.49 -22.48
CA GLY A 121 -2.89 0.05 -23.84
C GLY A 121 -1.42 0.35 -24.17
N ALA A 122 -0.63 0.72 -23.19
CA ALA A 122 0.82 0.90 -23.29
C ALA A 122 1.64 -0.40 -23.12
N GLY A 123 0.99 -1.56 -23.02
CA GLY A 123 1.63 -2.88 -22.95
C GLY A 123 1.94 -3.39 -21.55
N PHE A 124 1.46 -2.75 -20.50
CA PHE A 124 1.56 -3.28 -19.14
C PHE A 124 0.55 -4.42 -18.92
N THR A 125 0.96 -5.40 -18.13
CA THR A 125 0.08 -6.46 -17.63
C THR A 125 -0.41 -6.09 -16.25
N GLN A 126 -1.73 -6.09 -16.06
CA GLN A 126 -2.38 -5.76 -14.80
C GLN A 126 -2.51 -7.00 -13.91
N SER A 127 -2.18 -6.86 -12.64
CA SER A 127 -2.37 -7.85 -11.57
C SER A 127 -3.16 -7.22 -10.43
N PRO A 128 -4.50 -7.36 -10.41
CA PRO A 128 -5.33 -6.80 -9.35
C PRO A 128 -5.17 -7.58 -8.04
N VAL A 129 -5.24 -6.89 -6.92
CA VAL A 129 -5.27 -7.50 -5.59
C VAL A 129 -6.73 -7.84 -5.25
N ALA A 130 -7.06 -9.13 -5.16
CA ALA A 130 -8.42 -9.58 -4.93
C ALA A 130 -8.98 -9.20 -3.55
N SER A 131 -8.10 -9.07 -2.55
CA SER A 131 -8.48 -8.68 -1.18
C SER A 131 -7.50 -7.62 -0.68
N PRO A 132 -7.71 -6.35 -1.01
CA PRO A 132 -6.87 -5.27 -0.52
C PRO A 132 -6.90 -5.19 1.02
N PRO A 133 -5.87 -4.59 1.65
CA PRO A 133 -5.85 -4.33 3.09
C PRO A 133 -7.04 -3.47 3.55
N ALA A 134 -7.36 -3.53 4.84
CA ALA A 134 -8.43 -2.70 5.41
C ALA A 134 -8.18 -1.21 5.12
N GLY A 135 -9.22 -0.52 4.65
CA GLY A 135 -9.16 0.90 4.27
C GLY A 135 -8.71 1.17 2.83
N VAL A 136 -8.24 0.15 2.10
CA VAL A 136 -7.93 0.26 0.68
C VAL A 136 -9.13 -0.25 -0.13
N ALA A 137 -9.73 0.63 -0.93
CA ALA A 137 -10.90 0.31 -1.76
C ALA A 137 -10.52 -0.50 -3.01
N ALA A 138 -9.34 -0.22 -3.59
CA ALA A 138 -8.81 -0.97 -4.73
C ALA A 138 -7.28 -0.90 -4.75
N GLN A 139 -6.65 -1.96 -5.26
CA GLN A 139 -5.21 -2.02 -5.45
C GLN A 139 -4.87 -2.88 -6.66
N SER A 140 -3.86 -2.46 -7.41
CA SER A 140 -3.36 -3.22 -8.58
C SER A 140 -1.88 -2.95 -8.80
N THR A 141 -1.20 -3.92 -9.40
CA THR A 141 0.16 -3.75 -9.89
C THR A 141 0.14 -3.93 -11.41
N PHE A 142 0.87 -3.09 -12.09
CA PHE A 142 1.07 -3.11 -13.53
C PHE A 142 2.55 -3.35 -13.83
N ALA A 143 2.87 -4.32 -14.67
CA ALA A 143 4.24 -4.67 -15.01
C ALA A 143 4.42 -4.75 -16.53
N ARG A 144 5.56 -4.25 -17.04
CA ARG A 144 5.94 -4.33 -18.45
C ARG A 144 7.43 -4.62 -18.58
N GLY A 145 7.79 -5.55 -19.46
CA GLY A 145 9.19 -5.86 -19.74
C GLY A 145 10.00 -6.26 -18.50
N ALA A 146 11.29 -5.99 -18.53
CA ALA A 146 12.20 -6.25 -17.42
C ALA A 146 12.46 -4.96 -16.62
N GLY A 147 11.73 -4.77 -15.54
CA GLY A 147 12.01 -3.70 -14.58
C GLY A 147 11.00 -2.56 -14.52
N GLU A 148 9.98 -2.55 -15.36
CA GLU A 148 8.90 -1.57 -15.26
C GLU A 148 7.77 -2.10 -14.40
N VAL A 149 7.50 -1.43 -13.31
CA VAL A 149 6.42 -1.77 -12.37
C VAL A 149 5.77 -0.50 -11.86
N VAL A 150 4.45 -0.45 -11.91
CA VAL A 150 3.64 0.61 -11.31
C VAL A 150 2.63 -0.02 -10.37
N THR A 151 2.61 0.42 -9.13
CA THR A 151 1.63 0.00 -8.13
C THR A 151 0.67 1.15 -7.85
N VAL A 152 -0.61 0.83 -7.83
CA VAL A 152 -1.69 1.78 -7.58
C VAL A 152 -2.53 1.29 -6.41
N ALA A 153 -2.84 2.18 -5.48
CA ALA A 153 -3.78 1.94 -4.39
C ALA A 153 -4.76 3.13 -4.29
N VAL A 154 -6.01 2.82 -4.02
CA VAL A 154 -7.07 3.81 -3.82
C VAL A 154 -7.68 3.61 -2.44
N LEU A 155 -7.62 4.64 -1.61
CA LEU A 155 -8.33 4.70 -0.35
C LEU A 155 -9.64 5.44 -0.57
N ASP A 156 -10.71 5.01 0.08
CA ASP A 156 -12.01 5.73 0.09
C ASP A 156 -12.32 6.15 1.52
N ARG A 157 -12.53 7.43 1.71
CA ARG A 157 -13.04 8.00 2.95
C ARG A 157 -14.18 8.94 2.65
N ASP A 158 -15.38 8.53 3.04
CA ASP A 158 -16.59 9.36 2.97
C ASP A 158 -16.83 9.97 1.58
N GLY A 159 -16.53 9.21 0.52
CA GLY A 159 -16.72 9.63 -0.86
C GLY A 159 -15.57 10.46 -1.45
N VAL A 160 -14.52 10.72 -0.69
CA VAL A 160 -13.27 11.28 -1.20
C VAL A 160 -12.25 10.16 -1.36
N ARG A 161 -11.73 9.99 -2.57
CA ARG A 161 -10.71 8.99 -2.88
C ARG A 161 -9.34 9.63 -2.84
N THR A 162 -8.43 8.93 -2.19
CA THR A 162 -7.00 9.24 -2.27
C THR A 162 -6.34 8.15 -3.10
N LEU A 163 -5.84 8.52 -4.26
CA LEU A 163 -5.04 7.64 -5.10
C LEU A 163 -3.57 7.83 -4.74
N THR A 164 -2.88 6.72 -4.51
CA THR A 164 -1.44 6.64 -4.38
C THR A 164 -0.91 5.75 -5.48
N LEU A 165 -0.01 6.30 -6.28
CA LEU A 165 0.68 5.59 -7.35
C LEU A 165 2.17 5.73 -7.13
N GLY A 166 2.91 4.66 -7.34
CA GLY A 166 4.37 4.68 -7.31
C GLY A 166 4.92 3.57 -8.18
N GLY A 167 6.08 3.82 -8.76
CA GLY A 167 6.70 2.81 -9.61
C GLY A 167 7.84 3.33 -10.43
N ARG A 168 8.29 2.46 -11.32
CA ARG A 168 9.40 2.70 -12.25
C ARG A 168 8.94 2.42 -13.67
N ILE A 169 9.25 3.32 -14.57
CA ILE A 169 8.97 3.22 -16.01
C ILE A 169 10.24 3.45 -16.83
N ALA A 170 10.36 2.82 -17.98
CA ALA A 170 11.46 3.09 -18.90
C ALA A 170 11.30 4.48 -19.52
N VAL A 171 12.40 5.15 -19.71
CA VAL A 171 12.45 6.41 -20.49
C VAL A 171 12.25 6.05 -21.96
N ALA A 172 11.29 6.74 -22.62
CA ALA A 172 10.95 6.52 -24.03
C ALA A 172 11.98 7.18 -24.96
#